data_608eb0cc51a5ea0c9d65454293bd61eb
#
_entry.id   608eb0cc51a5ea0c9d65454293bd61eb
#
_cell.length_a   1.000
_cell.length_b   1.000
_cell.length_c   1.000
_cell.angle_alpha   90.00
_cell.angle_beta   90.00
_cell.angle_gamma   90.00
#
_symmetry.space_group_name_H-M   'P 1'
#
loop_
_entity.id
_entity.type
_entity.pdbx_description
1 polymer ?
#
loop_
_entity_poly.entity_id
_entity_poly.type
_entity_poly.pdbx_seq_one_letter_code
_entity_poly.pdbx_strand_id
1 'polypeptide(L)'
;TPINPSDIGLLFGAADMATARVSGTPARPVVTTQVPERAMKGMAARVGQSLPVGNEGAGTVVAAGASPAAQALLGKTVAVLGGAMYAQYRTIRADQCLVLPDGTTAAEGASCFVNPLTALGMVETMRREGHKALVHTAAASNLGQMLNRICLKDGIGLVNIVRKPEQAALLKAQGAQQVCDASAPSFLADLTESLVQTGATIAFDATGGGRLAGQILGCMEAALSRTATEYSRYGSTTHKQVYIYGGLDTGPTEIIRNFGFAWGMGGWLLFPFLQKIGPEAVQALKARVAAELKT
;
A
#
# COMPACT_ATOMS: atom_id res chain seq x y z
N THR A 1 -16.09 -7.21 -3.81
CA THR A 1 -14.76 -6.81 -4.31
C THR A 1 -14.54 -5.32 -4.08
N PRO A 2 -13.39 -4.89 -3.55
CA PRO A 2 -13.05 -3.47 -3.42
C PRO A 2 -12.58 -2.89 -4.76
N ILE A 3 -12.46 -1.56 -4.80
CA ILE A 3 -11.80 -0.85 -5.88
C ILE A 3 -10.51 -0.25 -5.32
N ASN A 4 -9.39 -0.84 -5.67
CA ASN A 4 -8.07 -0.31 -5.32
C ASN A 4 -7.56 0.65 -6.42
N PRO A 5 -6.64 1.57 -6.14
CA PRO A 5 -6.03 2.42 -7.18
C PRO A 5 -5.42 1.61 -8.34
N SER A 6 -4.85 0.43 -8.04
CA SER A 6 -4.33 -0.50 -9.03
C SER A 6 -5.43 -1.11 -9.94
N ASP A 7 -6.66 -1.28 -9.45
CA ASP A 7 -7.80 -1.70 -10.27
C ASP A 7 -8.18 -0.61 -11.27
N ILE A 8 -8.16 0.65 -10.87
CA ILE A 8 -8.40 1.78 -11.77
C ILE A 8 -7.32 1.83 -12.87
N GLY A 9 -6.06 1.58 -12.52
CA GLY A 9 -4.97 1.46 -13.48
C GLY A 9 -5.18 0.30 -14.48
N LEU A 10 -5.73 -0.82 -14.04
CA LEU A 10 -6.08 -1.94 -14.90
C LEU A 10 -7.29 -1.62 -15.80
N LEU A 11 -8.31 -0.95 -15.27
CA LEU A 11 -9.54 -0.62 -16.00
C LEU A 11 -9.28 0.45 -17.05
N PHE A 12 -8.64 1.54 -16.67
CA PHE A 12 -8.54 2.73 -17.50
C PHE A 12 -7.11 2.99 -18.00
N GLY A 13 -6.08 2.48 -17.29
CA GLY A 13 -4.69 2.59 -17.71
C GLY A 13 -4.28 4.00 -18.09
N ALA A 14 -3.78 4.16 -19.32
CA ALA A 14 -3.37 5.44 -19.92
C ALA A 14 -4.49 6.09 -20.76
N ALA A 15 -5.77 5.70 -20.57
CA ALA A 15 -6.89 6.24 -21.32
C ALA A 15 -7.16 7.71 -20.96
N ASP A 16 -7.54 8.48 -21.95
CA ASP A 16 -8.02 9.85 -21.75
C ASP A 16 -9.49 9.81 -21.29
N MET A 17 -9.71 9.97 -19.99
CA MET A 17 -11.05 9.94 -19.41
C MET A 17 -11.94 11.10 -19.84
N ALA A 18 -11.42 12.19 -20.40
CA ALA A 18 -12.22 13.25 -20.99
C ALA A 18 -12.97 12.76 -22.25
N THR A 19 -12.50 11.67 -22.87
CA THR A 19 -13.15 11.03 -24.02
C THR A 19 -14.15 9.93 -23.63
N ALA A 20 -14.37 9.69 -22.33
CA ALA A 20 -15.17 8.60 -21.84
C ALA A 20 -16.63 8.70 -22.30
N ARG A 21 -17.15 7.60 -22.83
CA ARG A 21 -18.57 7.42 -23.19
C ARG A 21 -19.11 6.19 -22.49
N VAL A 22 -20.23 6.35 -21.82
CA VAL A 22 -20.93 5.25 -21.16
C VAL A 22 -22.04 4.75 -22.05
N SER A 23 -22.13 3.45 -22.23
CA SER A 23 -23.17 2.73 -22.98
C SER A 23 -23.55 1.43 -22.26
N GLY A 24 -24.38 0.60 -22.88
CA GLY A 24 -24.89 -0.63 -22.27
C GLY A 24 -26.08 -0.38 -21.35
N THR A 25 -26.26 -1.22 -20.36
CA THR A 25 -27.36 -1.13 -19.38
C THR A 25 -26.80 -0.88 -17.97
N PRO A 26 -27.57 -0.40 -17.00
CA PRO A 26 -27.11 -0.26 -15.62
C PRO A 26 -26.56 -1.56 -15.01
N ALA A 27 -27.07 -2.71 -15.43
CA ALA A 27 -26.58 -4.03 -15.00
C ALA A 27 -25.31 -4.49 -15.76
N ARG A 28 -25.05 -3.92 -16.94
CA ARG A 28 -23.88 -4.22 -17.78
C ARG A 28 -23.37 -2.94 -18.43
N PRO A 29 -22.79 -2.02 -17.65
CA PRO A 29 -22.26 -0.77 -18.18
C PRO A 29 -21.01 -1.04 -19.02
N VAL A 30 -20.87 -0.29 -20.11
CA VAL A 30 -19.68 -0.30 -20.96
C VAL A 30 -19.12 1.13 -20.98
N VAL A 31 -17.86 1.29 -20.62
CA VAL A 31 -17.14 2.56 -20.75
C VAL A 31 -16.14 2.43 -21.88
N THR A 32 -16.26 3.29 -22.87
CA THR A 32 -15.33 3.39 -24.00
C THR A 32 -14.54 4.67 -23.87
N THR A 33 -13.21 4.58 -23.99
CA THR A 33 -12.29 5.73 -23.93
C THR A 33 -11.26 5.62 -25.04
N GLN A 34 -10.59 6.74 -25.34
CA GLN A 34 -9.45 6.77 -26.25
C GLN A 34 -8.13 6.69 -25.47
N VAL A 35 -7.18 5.90 -25.99
CA VAL A 35 -5.80 5.89 -25.49
C VAL A 35 -4.97 6.78 -26.42
N PRO A 36 -4.32 7.85 -25.91
CA PRO A 36 -3.49 8.73 -26.71
C PRO A 36 -2.34 7.96 -27.38
N GLU A 37 -1.99 8.34 -28.62
CA GLU A 37 -0.95 7.65 -29.41
C GLU A 37 0.38 7.56 -28.65
N ARG A 38 0.76 8.61 -27.93
CA ARG A 38 1.97 8.64 -27.08
C ARG A 38 2.02 7.53 -26.02
N ALA A 39 0.86 7.02 -25.60
CA ALA A 39 0.77 5.96 -24.60
C ALA A 39 0.73 4.54 -25.22
N MET A 40 0.46 4.43 -26.53
CA MET A 40 0.27 3.15 -27.21
C MET A 40 1.49 2.23 -27.11
N LYS A 41 2.71 2.79 -27.16
CA LYS A 41 3.94 1.98 -27.02
C LYS A 41 3.99 1.24 -25.68
N GLY A 42 3.63 1.89 -24.58
CA GLY A 42 3.56 1.28 -23.25
C GLY A 42 2.39 0.32 -23.07
N MET A 43 1.36 0.44 -23.92
CA MET A 43 0.15 -0.38 -23.90
C MET A 43 0.18 -1.56 -24.89
N ALA A 44 1.26 -1.73 -25.66
CA ALA A 44 1.34 -2.69 -26.76
C ALA A 44 0.93 -4.11 -26.35
N ALA A 45 1.34 -4.58 -25.18
CA ALA A 45 0.99 -5.91 -24.66
C ALA A 45 -0.51 -6.09 -24.31
N ARG A 46 -1.27 -4.98 -24.24
CA ARG A 46 -2.70 -4.99 -23.93
C ARG A 46 -3.58 -4.85 -25.16
N VAL A 47 -3.01 -4.45 -26.27
CA VAL A 47 -3.77 -4.22 -27.52
C VAL A 47 -4.37 -5.54 -28.01
N GLY A 48 -5.67 -5.53 -28.29
CA GLY A 48 -6.40 -6.71 -28.74
C GLY A 48 -6.66 -7.78 -27.65
N GLN A 49 -6.29 -7.48 -26.39
CA GLN A 49 -6.49 -8.42 -25.28
C GLN A 49 -7.75 -8.08 -24.48
N SER A 50 -8.50 -9.12 -24.10
CA SER A 50 -9.52 -9.04 -23.06
C SER A 50 -8.89 -9.43 -21.74
N LEU A 51 -8.64 -8.46 -20.87
CA LEU A 51 -7.94 -8.67 -19.61
C LEU A 51 -8.93 -8.64 -18.44
N PRO A 52 -8.97 -9.68 -17.60
CA PRO A 52 -9.81 -9.69 -16.41
C PRO A 52 -9.29 -8.68 -15.39
N VAL A 53 -10.19 -8.06 -14.64
CA VAL A 53 -9.91 -7.03 -13.63
C VAL A 53 -10.41 -7.43 -12.24
N GLY A 54 -9.99 -6.68 -11.21
CA GLY A 54 -10.27 -6.94 -9.81
C GLY A 54 -9.15 -7.72 -9.14
N ASN A 55 -8.35 -7.06 -8.28
CA ASN A 55 -7.16 -7.66 -7.67
C ASN A 55 -7.51 -8.64 -6.57
N GLU A 56 -8.54 -8.34 -5.78
CA GLU A 56 -8.95 -9.10 -4.61
C GLU A 56 -10.47 -9.11 -4.44
N GLY A 57 -10.94 -9.98 -3.59
CA GLY A 57 -12.34 -10.05 -3.21
C GLY A 57 -12.60 -11.19 -2.24
N ALA A 58 -13.84 -11.31 -1.80
CA ALA A 58 -14.31 -12.43 -1.00
C ALA A 58 -15.65 -12.94 -1.51
N GLY A 59 -15.94 -14.19 -1.20
CA GLY A 59 -17.19 -14.83 -1.58
C GLY A 59 -17.43 -16.12 -0.81
N THR A 60 -18.64 -16.67 -0.95
CA THR A 60 -18.97 -17.99 -0.40
C THR A 60 -18.65 -19.05 -1.42
N VAL A 61 -18.02 -20.14 -1.00
CA VAL A 61 -17.73 -21.29 -1.86
C VAL A 61 -19.02 -22.06 -2.11
N VAL A 62 -19.55 -22.00 -3.32
CA VAL A 62 -20.81 -22.64 -3.71
C VAL A 62 -20.62 -23.96 -4.44
N ALA A 63 -19.43 -24.22 -4.95
CA ALA A 63 -19.06 -25.48 -5.58
C ALA A 63 -17.58 -25.77 -5.35
N ALA A 64 -17.22 -27.05 -5.27
CA ALA A 64 -15.83 -27.46 -5.03
C ALA A 64 -15.51 -28.70 -5.88
N GLY A 65 -14.23 -28.79 -6.31
CA GLY A 65 -13.67 -29.98 -6.93
C GLY A 65 -13.54 -31.15 -5.96
N ALA A 66 -13.19 -32.33 -6.45
CA ALA A 66 -13.19 -33.57 -5.70
C ALA A 66 -12.09 -33.70 -4.63
N SER A 67 -11.09 -32.80 -4.57
CA SER A 67 -10.03 -32.90 -3.57
C SER A 67 -10.55 -32.63 -2.15
N PRO A 68 -10.04 -33.33 -1.13
CA PRO A 68 -10.47 -33.08 0.27
C PRO A 68 -10.31 -31.62 0.69
N ALA A 69 -9.24 -30.96 0.27
CA ALA A 69 -8.98 -29.57 0.56
C ALA A 69 -10.04 -28.63 -0.03
N ALA A 70 -10.51 -28.89 -1.26
CA ALA A 70 -11.57 -28.12 -1.88
C ALA A 70 -12.93 -28.38 -1.24
N GLN A 71 -13.25 -29.64 -0.95
CA GLN A 71 -14.51 -30.03 -0.29
C GLN A 71 -14.63 -29.42 1.11
N ALA A 72 -13.54 -29.29 1.85
CA ALA A 72 -13.51 -28.65 3.17
C ALA A 72 -13.85 -27.14 3.13
N LEU A 73 -13.85 -26.50 1.97
CA LEU A 73 -14.20 -25.10 1.78
C LEU A 73 -15.67 -24.84 1.44
N LEU A 74 -16.46 -25.89 1.11
CA LEU A 74 -17.87 -25.72 0.76
C LEU A 74 -18.64 -24.98 1.85
N GLY A 75 -19.41 -23.97 1.44
CA GLY A 75 -20.21 -23.13 2.34
C GLY A 75 -19.40 -22.10 3.13
N LYS A 76 -18.06 -22.14 3.12
CA LYS A 76 -17.25 -21.18 3.83
C LYS A 76 -17.10 -19.87 3.07
N THR A 77 -16.98 -18.76 3.81
CA THR A 77 -16.56 -17.47 3.27
C THR A 77 -15.04 -17.48 3.13
N VAL A 78 -14.57 -17.21 1.93
CA VAL A 78 -13.14 -17.15 1.64
C VAL A 78 -12.79 -15.84 0.98
N ALA A 79 -11.61 -15.33 1.29
CA ALA A 79 -11.03 -14.22 0.58
C ALA A 79 -9.98 -14.72 -0.42
N VAL A 80 -9.84 -13.98 -1.51
CA VAL A 80 -9.05 -14.36 -2.66
C VAL A 80 -8.23 -13.19 -3.17
N LEU A 81 -6.97 -13.47 -3.45
CA LEU A 81 -6.05 -12.58 -4.16
C LEU A 81 -5.67 -13.26 -5.48
N GLY A 82 -5.63 -12.53 -6.60
CA GLY A 82 -5.13 -13.13 -7.83
C GLY A 82 -5.81 -12.67 -9.11
N GLY A 83 -6.43 -11.49 -9.10
CA GLY A 83 -7.04 -10.89 -10.28
C GLY A 83 -8.39 -11.52 -10.68
N ALA A 84 -9.06 -10.96 -11.68
CA ALA A 84 -10.34 -11.42 -12.21
C ALA A 84 -11.48 -11.49 -11.16
N MET A 85 -11.43 -10.65 -10.13
CA MET A 85 -12.42 -10.67 -9.05
C MET A 85 -13.68 -9.85 -9.36
N TYR A 86 -13.71 -9.05 -10.44
CA TYR A 86 -14.94 -8.38 -10.90
C TYR A 86 -15.82 -9.35 -11.67
N ALA A 87 -16.26 -10.40 -10.96
CA ALA A 87 -17.09 -11.47 -11.49
C ALA A 87 -18.09 -11.93 -10.43
N GLN A 88 -19.25 -12.43 -10.87
CA GLN A 88 -20.25 -13.04 -9.99
C GLN A 88 -19.76 -14.39 -9.44
N TYR A 89 -19.06 -15.15 -10.25
CA TYR A 89 -18.45 -16.44 -9.92
C TYR A 89 -17.03 -16.50 -10.42
N ARG A 90 -16.18 -17.14 -9.64
CA ARG A 90 -14.79 -17.38 -10.00
C ARG A 90 -14.33 -18.77 -9.57
N THR A 91 -13.70 -19.49 -10.45
CA THR A 91 -13.00 -20.74 -10.12
C THR A 91 -11.57 -20.41 -9.72
N ILE A 92 -11.13 -20.94 -8.56
CA ILE A 92 -9.79 -20.72 -8.01
C ILE A 92 -9.32 -21.98 -7.29
N ARG A 93 -8.02 -22.15 -7.15
CA ARG A 93 -7.44 -23.26 -6.40
C ARG A 93 -7.69 -23.10 -4.90
N ALA A 94 -7.95 -24.22 -4.20
CA ALA A 94 -8.23 -24.23 -2.77
C ALA A 94 -7.08 -23.64 -1.92
N ASP A 95 -5.82 -23.85 -2.34
CA ASP A 95 -4.63 -23.32 -1.65
C ASP A 95 -4.43 -21.81 -1.79
N GLN A 96 -5.17 -21.17 -2.69
CA GLN A 96 -5.19 -19.72 -2.88
C GLN A 96 -6.30 -19.03 -2.08
N CYS A 97 -7.17 -19.79 -1.45
CA CYS A 97 -8.24 -19.27 -0.61
C CYS A 97 -7.76 -19.02 0.82
N LEU A 98 -8.06 -17.84 1.36
CA LEU A 98 -7.97 -17.57 2.79
C LEU A 98 -9.33 -17.77 3.41
N VAL A 99 -9.48 -18.79 4.25
CA VAL A 99 -10.71 -19.02 5.01
C VAL A 99 -10.86 -17.91 6.03
N LEU A 100 -12.00 -17.24 6.01
CA LEU A 100 -12.32 -16.19 6.97
C LEU A 100 -12.99 -16.78 8.20
N PRO A 101 -12.89 -16.12 9.37
CA PRO A 101 -13.57 -16.55 10.59
C PRO A 101 -15.09 -16.72 10.36
N ASP A 102 -15.69 -17.68 11.06
CA ASP A 102 -17.12 -17.92 11.00
C ASP A 102 -17.91 -16.65 11.34
N GLY A 103 -19.00 -16.41 10.61
CA GLY A 103 -19.81 -15.21 10.72
C GLY A 103 -19.23 -13.97 10.02
N THR A 104 -18.10 -14.09 9.32
CA THR A 104 -17.57 -13.02 8.47
C THR A 104 -18.30 -13.02 7.13
N THR A 105 -18.85 -11.88 6.76
CA THR A 105 -19.51 -11.69 5.46
C THR A 105 -18.48 -11.51 4.34
N ALA A 106 -18.89 -11.80 3.09
CA ALA A 106 -18.06 -11.53 1.93
C ALA A 106 -17.74 -10.04 1.77
N ALA A 107 -18.62 -9.14 2.22
CA ALA A 107 -18.38 -7.69 2.21
C ALA A 107 -17.26 -7.29 3.18
N GLU A 108 -17.26 -7.82 4.40
CA GLU A 108 -16.20 -7.58 5.40
C GLU A 108 -14.85 -8.13 4.95
N GLY A 109 -14.84 -9.29 4.27
CA GLY A 109 -13.62 -9.92 3.76
C GLY A 109 -13.12 -9.38 2.43
N ALA A 110 -13.89 -8.51 1.75
CA ALA A 110 -13.62 -8.14 0.37
C ALA A 110 -12.25 -7.48 0.13
N SER A 111 -11.74 -6.72 1.11
CA SER A 111 -10.45 -6.01 1.02
C SER A 111 -9.42 -6.49 2.05
N CYS A 112 -9.45 -7.77 2.41
CA CYS A 112 -8.58 -8.29 3.46
C CYS A 112 -7.20 -8.74 2.96
N PHE A 113 -6.88 -8.60 1.67
CA PHE A 113 -5.58 -8.99 1.14
C PHE A 113 -4.66 -7.82 0.84
N VAL A 114 -5.02 -6.97 -0.15
CA VAL A 114 -4.06 -6.01 -0.71
C VAL A 114 -3.62 -5.00 0.34
N ASN A 115 -4.55 -4.29 0.96
CA ASN A 115 -4.21 -3.23 1.91
C ASN A 115 -3.60 -3.78 3.22
N PRO A 116 -4.21 -4.74 3.93
CA PRO A 116 -3.65 -5.20 5.20
C PRO A 116 -2.34 -5.96 5.03
N LEU A 117 -2.16 -6.77 3.97
CA LEU A 117 -0.88 -7.42 3.71
C LEU A 117 0.20 -6.42 3.28
N THR A 118 -0.17 -5.35 2.57
CA THR A 118 0.76 -4.26 2.26
C THR A 118 1.21 -3.55 3.53
N ALA A 119 0.29 -3.21 4.43
CA ALA A 119 0.61 -2.58 5.71
C ALA A 119 1.50 -3.47 6.59
N LEU A 120 1.14 -4.75 6.74
CA LEU A 120 1.97 -5.73 7.45
C LEU A 120 3.33 -5.94 6.77
N GLY A 121 3.35 -5.94 5.43
CA GLY A 121 4.59 -6.05 4.64
C GLY A 121 5.53 -4.89 4.84
N MET A 122 5.02 -3.67 4.99
CA MET A 122 5.82 -2.48 5.34
C MET A 122 6.45 -2.62 6.72
N VAL A 123 5.69 -3.07 7.71
CA VAL A 123 6.20 -3.34 9.06
C VAL A 123 7.25 -4.45 9.05
N GLU A 124 7.01 -5.52 8.32
CA GLU A 124 7.95 -6.63 8.21
C GLU A 124 9.23 -6.23 7.46
N THR A 125 9.13 -5.41 6.42
CA THR A 125 10.28 -4.83 5.72
C THR A 125 11.11 -3.98 6.67
N MET A 126 10.46 -3.10 7.42
CA MET A 126 11.10 -2.28 8.45
C MET A 126 11.94 -3.14 9.42
N ARG A 127 11.34 -4.21 9.96
CA ARG A 127 12.00 -5.11 10.91
C ARG A 127 13.18 -5.86 10.30
N ARG A 128 12.99 -6.42 9.10
CA ARG A 128 14.04 -7.19 8.40
C ARG A 128 15.21 -6.36 7.98
N GLU A 129 15.00 -5.08 7.69
CA GLU A 129 16.07 -4.14 7.31
C GLU A 129 16.66 -3.41 8.50
N GLY A 130 16.26 -3.76 9.74
CA GLY A 130 16.86 -3.26 10.98
C GLY A 130 16.39 -1.87 11.40
N HIS A 131 15.32 -1.34 10.80
CA HIS A 131 14.72 -0.08 11.22
C HIS A 131 13.74 -0.29 12.38
N LYS A 132 13.53 0.75 13.20
CA LYS A 132 12.71 0.67 14.44
C LYS A 132 11.35 1.35 14.34
N ALA A 133 11.23 2.31 13.44
CA ALA A 133 10.03 3.09 13.20
C ALA A 133 9.96 3.45 11.72
N LEU A 134 8.79 3.86 11.23
CA LEU A 134 8.61 4.13 9.81
C LEU A 134 7.83 5.41 9.54
N VAL A 135 7.96 5.92 8.32
CA VAL A 135 7.18 7.03 7.77
C VAL A 135 6.26 6.50 6.68
N HIS A 136 5.04 6.99 6.61
CA HIS A 136 4.09 6.65 5.56
C HIS A 136 3.42 7.90 4.98
N THR A 137 3.43 8.03 3.66
CA THR A 137 2.70 9.09 2.94
C THR A 137 1.30 8.65 2.57
N ALA A 138 0.42 9.57 2.19
CA ALA A 138 -1.00 9.31 1.97
C ALA A 138 -1.66 8.59 3.16
N ALA A 139 -1.26 8.95 4.38
CA ALA A 139 -1.54 8.20 5.60
C ALA A 139 -3.03 8.13 5.97
N ALA A 140 -3.88 9.03 5.47
CA ALA A 140 -5.32 8.96 5.65
C ALA A 140 -6.04 8.02 4.66
N SER A 141 -5.32 7.37 3.75
CA SER A 141 -5.89 6.33 2.88
C SER A 141 -6.32 5.11 3.69
N ASN A 142 -7.13 4.23 3.09
CA ASN A 142 -7.55 2.99 3.74
C ASN A 142 -6.33 2.16 4.23
N LEU A 143 -5.31 2.00 3.39
CA LEU A 143 -4.05 1.35 3.75
C LEU A 143 -3.35 2.07 4.90
N GLY A 144 -3.25 3.40 4.84
CA GLY A 144 -2.57 4.20 5.88
C GLY A 144 -3.26 4.11 7.23
N GLN A 145 -4.60 4.11 7.27
CA GLN A 145 -5.36 3.90 8.50
C GLN A 145 -5.15 2.49 9.08
N MET A 146 -5.08 1.46 8.24
CA MET A 146 -4.72 0.10 8.68
C MET A 146 -3.31 0.05 9.24
N LEU A 147 -2.34 0.66 8.55
CA LEU A 147 -0.96 0.74 9.02
C LEU A 147 -0.86 1.46 10.37
N ASN A 148 -1.60 2.55 10.54
CA ASN A 148 -1.65 3.28 11.81
C ASN A 148 -2.15 2.39 12.96
N ARG A 149 -3.23 1.64 12.76
CA ARG A 149 -3.77 0.71 13.77
C ARG A 149 -2.79 -0.42 14.09
N ILE A 150 -2.15 -1.00 13.07
CA ILE A 150 -1.13 -2.03 13.24
C ILE A 150 0.04 -1.50 14.07
N CYS A 151 0.56 -0.31 13.74
CA CYS A 151 1.67 0.30 14.45
C CYS A 151 1.30 0.63 15.91
N LEU A 152 0.11 1.17 16.15
CA LEU A 152 -0.38 1.42 17.51
C LEU A 152 -0.47 0.13 18.32
N LYS A 153 -1.04 -0.94 17.75
CA LYS A 153 -1.17 -2.24 18.40
C LYS A 153 0.18 -2.87 18.71
N ASP A 154 1.13 -2.76 17.79
CA ASP A 154 2.46 -3.38 17.91
C ASP A 154 3.47 -2.50 18.66
N GLY A 155 3.09 -1.29 19.10
CA GLY A 155 3.99 -0.34 19.76
C GLY A 155 5.10 0.19 18.85
N ILE A 156 4.84 0.31 17.53
CA ILE A 156 5.80 0.79 16.53
C ILE A 156 5.61 2.29 16.29
N GLY A 157 6.70 3.06 16.32
CA GLY A 157 6.67 4.47 15.95
C GLY A 157 6.30 4.65 14.47
N LEU A 158 5.28 5.48 14.20
CA LEU A 158 4.83 5.80 12.85
C LEU A 158 4.67 7.31 12.69
N VAL A 159 5.33 7.87 11.68
CA VAL A 159 5.13 9.24 11.23
C VAL A 159 4.18 9.22 10.03
N ASN A 160 2.99 9.79 10.22
CA ASN A 160 1.94 9.86 9.21
C ASN A 160 2.04 11.18 8.44
N ILE A 161 2.21 11.13 7.12
CA ILE A 161 2.20 12.34 6.27
C ILE A 161 0.88 12.42 5.51
N VAL A 162 0.21 13.55 5.65
CA VAL A 162 -1.07 13.90 5.01
C VAL A 162 -0.96 15.20 4.22
N ARG A 163 -2.01 15.60 3.49
CA ARG A 163 -2.04 16.82 2.67
C ARG A 163 -3.12 17.81 3.06
N LYS A 164 -3.92 17.49 4.07
CA LYS A 164 -5.08 18.31 4.47
C LYS A 164 -5.30 18.22 5.97
N PRO A 165 -5.72 19.31 6.62
CA PRO A 165 -6.02 19.33 8.05
C PRO A 165 -7.05 18.29 8.49
N GLU A 166 -8.08 18.04 7.66
CA GLU A 166 -9.13 17.06 7.97
C GLU A 166 -8.57 15.63 8.04
N GLN A 167 -7.58 15.33 7.20
CA GLN A 167 -6.87 14.04 7.21
C GLN A 167 -6.04 13.90 8.48
N ALA A 168 -5.41 14.98 8.92
CA ALA A 168 -4.65 14.99 10.17
C ALA A 168 -5.58 14.79 11.37
N ALA A 169 -6.73 15.46 11.39
CA ALA A 169 -7.75 15.30 12.44
C ALA A 169 -8.26 13.85 12.51
N LEU A 170 -8.54 13.24 11.35
CA LEU A 170 -8.96 11.83 11.25
C LEU A 170 -7.96 10.89 11.91
N LEU A 171 -6.67 11.00 11.58
CA LEU A 171 -5.64 10.12 12.11
C LEU A 171 -5.39 10.36 13.61
N LYS A 172 -5.40 11.60 14.05
CA LYS A 172 -5.31 11.95 15.49
C LYS A 172 -6.47 11.36 16.28
N ALA A 173 -7.70 11.41 15.75
CA ALA A 173 -8.87 10.76 16.35
C ALA A 173 -8.73 9.23 16.44
N GLN A 174 -7.92 8.62 15.58
CA GLN A 174 -7.56 7.21 15.60
C GLN A 174 -6.32 6.90 16.47
N GLY A 175 -5.83 7.86 17.26
CA GLY A 175 -4.71 7.68 18.17
C GLY A 175 -3.31 7.90 17.56
N ALA A 176 -3.21 8.37 16.31
CA ALA A 176 -1.92 8.68 15.70
C ALA A 176 -1.19 9.78 16.49
N GLN A 177 0.04 9.51 16.91
CA GLN A 177 0.84 10.43 17.71
C GLN A 177 1.61 11.43 16.84
N GLN A 178 2.15 10.97 15.71
CA GLN A 178 2.95 11.77 14.80
C GLN A 178 2.18 11.94 13.48
N VAL A 179 1.69 13.15 13.21
CA VAL A 179 0.97 13.49 11.98
C VAL A 179 1.47 14.83 11.45
N CYS A 180 2.06 14.80 10.25
CA CYS A 180 2.61 15.97 9.57
C CYS A 180 1.77 16.31 8.34
N ASP A 181 1.37 17.58 8.21
CA ASP A 181 0.64 18.07 7.04
C ASP A 181 1.62 18.65 6.01
N ALA A 182 1.77 17.98 4.87
CA ALA A 182 2.69 18.39 3.81
C ALA A 182 2.28 19.71 3.12
N SER A 183 1.08 20.23 3.36
CA SER A 183 0.65 21.54 2.87
C SER A 183 1.01 22.69 3.81
N ALA A 184 1.38 22.40 5.06
CA ALA A 184 1.70 23.41 6.05
C ALA A 184 3.09 24.04 5.81
N PRO A 185 3.26 25.35 6.01
CA PRO A 185 4.58 26.00 5.92
C PRO A 185 5.61 25.40 6.88
N SER A 186 5.18 24.87 8.03
CA SER A 186 6.02 24.24 9.04
C SER A 186 6.39 22.77 8.73
N PHE A 187 5.91 22.20 7.63
CA PHE A 187 5.98 20.76 7.34
C PHE A 187 7.36 20.14 7.58
N LEU A 188 8.43 20.73 7.04
CA LEU A 188 9.79 20.17 7.17
C LEU A 188 10.29 20.20 8.62
N ALA A 189 9.92 21.24 9.37
CA ALA A 189 10.25 21.34 10.79
C ALA A 189 9.49 20.29 11.62
N ASP A 190 8.16 20.17 11.39
CA ASP A 190 7.30 19.21 12.06
C ASP A 190 7.71 17.76 11.75
N LEU A 191 8.04 17.49 10.49
CA LEU A 191 8.54 16.17 10.08
C LEU A 191 9.87 15.85 10.75
N THR A 192 10.82 16.80 10.78
CA THR A 192 12.12 16.60 11.44
C THR A 192 11.93 16.32 12.94
N GLU A 193 11.05 17.06 13.62
CA GLU A 193 10.76 16.83 15.04
C GLU A 193 10.14 15.46 15.29
N SER A 194 9.16 15.06 14.46
CA SER A 194 8.54 13.73 14.52
C SER A 194 9.57 12.60 14.30
N LEU A 195 10.55 12.82 13.42
CA LEU A 195 11.64 11.88 13.16
C LEU A 195 12.64 11.80 14.34
N VAL A 196 12.91 12.91 15.02
CA VAL A 196 13.72 12.91 16.26
C VAL A 196 13.03 12.06 17.33
N GLN A 197 11.71 12.23 17.49
CA GLN A 197 10.94 11.52 18.51
C GLN A 197 10.78 10.02 18.22
N THR A 198 10.64 9.64 16.96
CA THR A 198 10.40 8.23 16.57
C THR A 198 11.68 7.48 16.24
N GLY A 199 12.71 8.16 15.78
CA GLY A 199 13.93 7.55 15.23
C GLY A 199 13.67 6.84 13.89
N ALA A 200 12.64 7.20 13.15
CA ALA A 200 12.30 6.55 11.89
C ALA A 200 13.33 6.85 10.79
N THR A 201 13.82 5.80 10.16
CA THR A 201 14.83 5.85 9.10
C THR A 201 14.42 5.09 7.83
N ILE A 202 13.16 4.61 7.77
CA ILE A 202 12.55 4.03 6.57
C ILE A 202 11.22 4.71 6.29
N ALA A 203 10.91 4.95 5.02
CA ALA A 203 9.65 5.53 4.57
C ALA A 203 9.04 4.73 3.43
N PHE A 204 7.71 4.69 3.40
CA PHE A 204 6.93 4.16 2.30
C PHE A 204 6.11 5.28 1.65
N ASP A 205 6.46 5.63 0.42
CA ASP A 205 5.88 6.75 -0.31
C ASP A 205 4.89 6.27 -1.38
N ALA A 206 3.62 6.65 -1.20
CA ALA A 206 2.54 6.41 -2.16
C ALA A 206 2.52 7.48 -3.27
N THR A 207 3.19 8.61 -3.06
CA THR A 207 3.14 9.76 -3.98
C THR A 207 3.98 9.52 -5.22
N GLY A 208 5.24 9.16 -5.03
CA GLY A 208 6.19 8.84 -6.09
C GLY A 208 6.81 10.07 -6.74
N GLY A 209 6.02 10.94 -7.37
CA GLY A 209 6.50 12.16 -8.02
C GLY A 209 6.74 13.34 -7.06
N GLY A 210 7.30 14.43 -7.58
CA GLY A 210 7.61 15.64 -6.84
C GLY A 210 8.81 15.50 -5.90
N ARG A 211 8.82 16.29 -4.82
CA ARG A 211 9.96 16.46 -3.92
C ARG A 211 9.86 15.66 -2.62
N LEU A 212 8.71 15.05 -2.33
CA LEU A 212 8.40 14.52 -1.00
C LEU A 212 9.40 13.45 -0.55
N ALA A 213 9.76 12.51 -1.41
CA ALA A 213 10.74 11.47 -1.10
C ALA A 213 12.11 12.05 -0.71
N GLY A 214 12.60 13.04 -1.45
CA GLY A 214 13.84 13.75 -1.13
C GLY A 214 13.75 14.56 0.17
N GLN A 215 12.60 15.21 0.43
CA GLN A 215 12.36 15.94 1.67
C GLN A 215 12.35 15.00 2.89
N ILE A 216 11.76 13.82 2.78
CA ILE A 216 11.77 12.81 3.84
C ILE A 216 13.22 12.39 4.16
N LEU A 217 14.04 12.08 3.15
CA LEU A 217 15.47 11.77 3.37
C LEU A 217 16.23 12.92 4.03
N GLY A 218 15.97 14.16 3.59
CA GLY A 218 16.59 15.35 4.19
C GLY A 218 16.21 15.55 5.66
N CYS A 219 14.93 15.35 6.01
CA CYS A 219 14.45 15.44 7.38
C CYS A 219 14.99 14.29 8.26
N MET A 220 15.14 13.07 7.71
CA MET A 220 15.80 11.96 8.40
C MET A 220 17.26 12.29 8.74
N GLU A 221 18.02 12.85 7.80
CA GLU A 221 19.39 13.29 8.05
C GLU A 221 19.45 14.41 9.08
N ALA A 222 18.56 15.40 8.98
CA ALA A 222 18.48 16.49 9.95
C ALA A 222 18.17 15.97 11.36
N ALA A 223 17.27 15.00 11.49
CA ALA A 223 16.94 14.38 12.77
C ALA A 223 18.12 13.60 13.35
N LEU A 224 18.81 12.81 12.55
CA LEU A 224 20.01 12.06 12.95
C LEU A 224 21.14 13.00 13.36
N SER A 225 21.34 14.12 12.64
CA SER A 225 22.34 15.12 12.96
C SER A 225 22.05 15.85 14.28
N ARG A 226 20.78 16.09 14.63
CA ARG A 226 20.39 16.69 15.92
C ARG A 226 20.70 15.81 17.12
N THR A 227 20.68 14.48 16.93
CA THR A 227 20.92 13.50 17.98
C THR A 227 22.34 12.94 17.95
N ALA A 228 23.19 13.38 17.01
CA ALA A 228 24.56 12.94 16.88
C ALA A 228 25.42 13.47 18.02
N THR A 229 26.29 12.62 18.56
CA THR A 229 27.27 12.99 19.60
C THR A 229 28.60 13.49 19.01
N GLU A 230 28.85 13.18 17.72
CA GLU A 230 30.07 13.54 17.03
C GLU A 230 29.78 14.19 15.66
N TYR A 231 30.63 15.13 15.27
CA TYR A 231 30.55 15.75 13.96
C TYR A 231 31.03 14.80 12.86
N SER A 232 30.25 14.67 11.79
CA SER A 232 30.65 13.98 10.56
C SER A 232 30.50 14.92 9.36
N ARG A 233 31.60 15.14 8.62
CA ARG A 233 31.56 15.93 7.38
C ARG A 233 30.78 15.29 6.25
N TYR A 234 30.53 14.00 6.32
CA TYR A 234 29.81 13.22 5.30
C TYR A 234 28.37 12.90 5.68
N GLY A 235 27.90 13.44 6.80
CA GLY A 235 26.59 13.16 7.36
C GLY A 235 26.55 11.88 8.21
N SER A 236 25.35 11.49 8.60
CA SER A 236 25.10 10.29 9.39
C SER A 236 25.48 9.01 8.64
N THR A 237 26.04 8.04 9.36
CA THR A 237 26.30 6.67 8.85
C THR A 237 25.09 5.76 8.97
N THR A 238 24.02 6.19 9.63
CA THR A 238 22.76 5.44 9.70
C THR A 238 22.08 5.44 8.34
N HIS A 239 21.76 4.25 7.82
CA HIS A 239 21.09 4.12 6.53
C HIS A 239 19.67 4.65 6.59
N LYS A 240 19.32 5.49 5.62
CA LYS A 240 17.98 6.05 5.41
C LYS A 240 17.40 5.47 4.14
N GLN A 241 16.19 4.95 4.20
CA GLN A 241 15.54 4.30 3.05
C GLN A 241 14.20 4.94 2.72
N VAL A 242 13.95 5.24 1.45
CA VAL A 242 12.62 5.55 0.95
C VAL A 242 12.22 4.52 -0.09
N TYR A 243 11.08 3.88 0.12
CA TYR A 243 10.46 2.99 -0.84
C TYR A 243 9.25 3.67 -1.48
N ILE A 244 9.29 3.85 -2.80
CA ILE A 244 8.14 4.27 -3.59
C ILE A 244 7.31 3.03 -3.89
N TYR A 245 6.06 3.00 -3.43
CA TYR A 245 5.14 1.88 -3.67
C TYR A 245 3.86 2.28 -4.41
N GLY A 246 3.68 3.56 -4.69
CA GLY A 246 2.55 4.12 -5.42
C GLY A 246 2.97 5.20 -6.42
N GLY A 247 2.03 5.71 -7.18
CA GLY A 247 2.21 6.76 -8.17
C GLY A 247 1.01 7.70 -8.18
N LEU A 248 0.67 8.27 -7.01
CA LEU A 248 -0.40 9.27 -6.91
C LEU A 248 -0.02 10.57 -7.62
N ASP A 249 1.28 10.84 -7.74
CA ASP A 249 1.87 11.83 -8.62
C ASP A 249 2.73 11.10 -9.65
N THR A 250 2.40 11.25 -10.93
CA THR A 250 3.10 10.64 -12.05
C THR A 250 4.19 11.53 -12.64
N GLY A 251 4.45 12.69 -12.04
CA GLY A 251 5.54 13.59 -12.40
C GLY A 251 6.91 13.01 -12.03
N PRO A 252 8.00 13.70 -12.42
CA PRO A 252 9.35 13.29 -12.06
C PRO A 252 9.55 13.26 -10.53
N THR A 253 10.34 12.30 -10.03
CA THR A 253 10.82 12.31 -8.65
C THR A 253 12.04 13.23 -8.56
N GLU A 254 11.93 14.32 -7.81
CA GLU A 254 13.00 15.31 -7.65
C GLU A 254 13.77 15.10 -6.36
N ILE A 255 15.10 15.07 -6.45
CA ILE A 255 15.98 14.85 -5.31
C ILE A 255 16.97 16.01 -5.17
N ILE A 256 16.93 16.69 -4.02
CA ILE A 256 17.99 17.63 -3.61
C ILE A 256 18.84 16.91 -2.55
N ARG A 257 20.09 16.58 -2.90
CA ARG A 257 20.98 15.78 -2.07
C ARG A 257 21.56 16.60 -0.91
N ASN A 258 20.86 16.61 0.21
CA ASN A 258 21.27 17.24 1.47
C ASN A 258 21.19 16.28 2.67
N PHE A 259 21.26 14.97 2.40
CA PHE A 259 20.98 13.91 3.37
C PHE A 259 22.15 12.93 3.53
N GLY A 260 23.39 13.43 3.42
CA GLY A 260 24.59 12.60 3.59
C GLY A 260 24.77 11.53 2.51
N PHE A 261 25.49 10.44 2.84
CA PHE A 261 25.81 9.39 1.86
C PHE A 261 25.27 8.00 2.22
N ALA A 262 24.70 7.82 3.41
CA ALA A 262 24.10 6.54 3.83
C ALA A 262 22.59 6.55 3.57
N TRP A 263 22.18 6.34 2.32
CA TRP A 263 20.77 6.34 1.92
C TRP A 263 20.48 5.47 0.72
N GLY A 264 19.22 5.09 0.58
CA GLY A 264 18.67 4.39 -0.58
C GLY A 264 17.30 4.90 -0.97
N MET A 265 16.99 4.76 -2.25
CA MET A 265 15.65 4.93 -2.79
C MET A 265 15.36 3.77 -3.72
N GLY A 266 14.18 3.17 -3.60
CA GLY A 266 13.80 2.03 -4.41
C GLY A 266 12.30 1.90 -4.57
N GLY A 267 11.88 0.94 -5.42
CA GLY A 267 10.49 0.52 -5.52
C GLY A 267 10.18 -0.57 -4.51
N TRP A 268 8.94 -0.57 -4.01
CA TRP A 268 8.41 -1.65 -3.17
C TRP A 268 7.06 -2.10 -3.70
N LEU A 269 6.85 -3.42 -3.77
CA LEU A 269 5.59 -3.99 -4.21
C LEU A 269 5.28 -5.26 -3.42
N LEU A 270 4.01 -5.42 -3.05
CA LEU A 270 3.55 -6.53 -2.21
C LEU A 270 3.97 -7.92 -2.74
N PHE A 271 3.72 -8.20 -4.03
CA PHE A 271 4.00 -9.55 -4.57
C PHE A 271 5.49 -9.95 -4.55
N PRO A 272 6.42 -9.12 -5.04
CA PRO A 272 7.85 -9.41 -4.89
C PRO A 272 8.27 -9.53 -3.43
N PHE A 273 7.71 -8.72 -2.54
CA PHE A 273 7.95 -8.83 -1.11
C PHE A 273 7.51 -10.19 -0.55
N LEU A 274 6.27 -10.63 -0.83
CA LEU A 274 5.77 -11.93 -0.38
C LEU A 274 6.63 -13.10 -0.92
N GLN A 275 7.10 -13.02 -2.16
CA GLN A 275 8.03 -14.00 -2.71
C GLN A 275 9.36 -14.03 -1.94
N LYS A 276 9.90 -12.85 -1.61
CA LYS A 276 11.18 -12.70 -0.89
C LYS A 276 11.13 -13.28 0.52
N ILE A 277 10.03 -13.11 1.25
CA ILE A 277 9.93 -13.57 2.65
C ILE A 277 9.65 -15.07 2.80
N GLY A 278 9.19 -15.72 1.75
CA GLY A 278 8.93 -17.16 1.71
C GLY A 278 7.55 -17.57 2.23
N PRO A 279 7.13 -18.81 1.95
CA PRO A 279 5.75 -19.25 2.15
C PRO A 279 5.33 -19.27 3.62
N GLU A 280 6.20 -19.66 4.54
CA GLU A 280 5.89 -19.73 5.97
C GLU A 280 5.56 -18.34 6.54
N ALA A 281 6.42 -17.34 6.28
CA ALA A 281 6.19 -15.96 6.70
C ALA A 281 4.91 -15.38 6.07
N VAL A 282 4.65 -15.70 4.79
CA VAL A 282 3.40 -15.30 4.11
C VAL A 282 2.17 -15.87 4.81
N GLN A 283 2.20 -17.14 5.21
CA GLN A 283 1.08 -17.75 5.93
C GLN A 283 0.87 -17.11 7.30
N ALA A 284 1.94 -16.77 8.02
CA ALA A 284 1.83 -16.04 9.29
C ALA A 284 1.17 -14.66 9.11
N LEU A 285 1.55 -13.90 8.06
CA LEU A 285 0.90 -12.62 7.76
C LEU A 285 -0.58 -12.79 7.41
N LYS A 286 -0.93 -13.78 6.59
CA LYS A 286 -2.32 -14.09 6.23
C LYS A 286 -3.15 -14.50 7.46
N ALA A 287 -2.61 -15.32 8.34
CA ALA A 287 -3.26 -15.73 9.59
C ALA A 287 -3.54 -14.50 10.47
N ARG A 288 -2.58 -13.58 10.56
CA ARG A 288 -2.76 -12.33 11.30
C ARG A 288 -3.88 -11.47 10.68
N VAL A 289 -3.93 -11.33 9.36
CA VAL A 289 -5.02 -10.61 8.68
C VAL A 289 -6.38 -11.22 9.03
N ALA A 290 -6.51 -12.55 8.97
CA ALA A 290 -7.77 -13.22 9.30
C ALA A 290 -8.18 -13.00 10.76
N ALA A 291 -7.23 -13.07 11.69
CA ALA A 291 -7.47 -12.88 13.12
C ALA A 291 -7.84 -11.43 13.49
N GLU A 292 -7.32 -10.45 12.75
CA GLU A 292 -7.47 -9.03 13.03
C GLU A 292 -8.43 -8.31 12.06
N LEU A 293 -9.22 -9.06 11.30
CA LEU A 293 -10.06 -8.52 10.21
C LEU A 293 -11.02 -7.41 10.65
N LYS A 294 -11.50 -7.44 11.87
CA LYS A 294 -12.46 -6.48 12.44
C LYS A 294 -11.83 -5.43 13.38
N THR A 295 -10.52 -5.41 13.49
CA THR A 295 -9.76 -4.46 14.32
C THR A 295 -8.96 -3.50 13.46
#